data_90f4b1b5392454413ac195ea81057562
#
_entry.id   90f4b1b5392454413ac195ea81057562
#
_cell.length_a   1.000
_cell.length_b   1.000
_cell.length_c   1.000
_cell.angle_alpha   90.00
_cell.angle_beta   90.00
_cell.angle_gamma   90.00
#
_symmetry.space_group_name_H-M   'P 1'
#
loop_
_entity.id
_entity.type
_entity.pdbx_description
1 polymer ?
#
loop_
_entity_poly.entity_id
_entity_poly.type
_entity_poly.pdbx_seq_one_letter_code
_entity_poly.pdbx_strand_id
1 'polypeptide(L)'
;MNTLLKYCFVATFALSVTACKKSLDLDIENPNRIDESNFWKTAKDALAGVNAVYGNFYRNGAPGSRWQPYYFDVRSDDGYSTSPWPELRSVSGLNITQYSFEVNYDTWGHHWRGIYRANQVLKNVPAITMDAGTRDRYMGEAKFIRALYYYNLVTIWGNIPLILEPSNPADKPSQVPQEQIWAQIEKDLTEAAAVLPASYTGDELGRATKGAAYGLLGRAYLQQKKYQQAADALAWLIGGPGQPLYDLVPNYGDNFKHTTENNKESVFEIQFKMRPENGGDDGPTSNVGTSRAPFFAPPGHGFSDANMHRWVVGEFQKENTATNQRDPRLAVTALYDSTDVGGPNVTMVYGASFASKNYGADVRNRVWYRKYLDDYFRVNQFEVFNSPINYRVIRFADVLLMYAEALNALGRTAEAYTSVDRVRLRAGLTSLSVSRPGLTQAPFLQQLMHERITELTGESVRWNDLARWGYFDDASKLNELKSRDTEFTNFEIGKSKYMPIPQSELDINPNLIQNPKY
;
A
#
# COMPACT_ATOMS: atom_id res chain seq x y z
N MET A 1 -68.27 6.08 -54.14
CA MET A 1 -67.04 6.79 -53.81
C MET A 1 -66.38 6.25 -52.53
N ASN A 2 -66.59 5.02 -52.14
CA ASN A 2 -66.07 4.52 -50.84
C ASN A 2 -65.27 3.23 -50.86
N THR A 3 -65.12 2.60 -52.02
CA THR A 3 -64.38 1.31 -52.06
C THR A 3 -62.91 1.50 -52.52
N LEU A 4 -62.67 2.42 -53.45
CA LEU A 4 -61.28 2.71 -53.93
C LEU A 4 -60.42 3.40 -52.85
N LEU A 5 -61.02 4.25 -51.97
CA LEU A 5 -60.30 4.92 -50.91
C LEU A 5 -59.81 3.93 -49.84
N LYS A 6 -60.56 2.86 -49.58
CA LYS A 6 -60.14 1.81 -48.60
C LYS A 6 -59.01 0.97 -49.08
N TYR A 7 -58.90 0.69 -50.37
CA TYR A 7 -57.78 -0.08 -50.91
C TYR A 7 -56.50 0.77 -51.02
N CYS A 8 -56.61 2.07 -51.30
CA CYS A 8 -55.44 2.98 -51.22
C CYS A 8 -54.88 3.12 -49.81
N PHE A 9 -55.69 3.16 -48.75
CA PHE A 9 -55.22 3.24 -47.37
C PHE A 9 -54.57 1.95 -46.90
N VAL A 10 -55.06 0.77 -47.31
CA VAL A 10 -54.46 -0.52 -46.96
C VAL A 10 -53.14 -0.74 -47.72
N ALA A 11 -53.05 -0.32 -48.98
CA ALA A 11 -51.83 -0.39 -49.77
C ALA A 11 -50.73 0.56 -49.26
N THR A 12 -51.07 1.75 -48.77
CA THR A 12 -50.12 2.72 -48.20
C THR A 12 -49.61 2.25 -46.81
N PHE A 13 -50.45 1.57 -46.02
CA PHE A 13 -50.04 1.00 -44.72
C PHE A 13 -49.18 -0.24 -44.87
N ALA A 14 -49.43 -1.07 -45.92
CA ALA A 14 -48.60 -2.26 -46.19
C ALA A 14 -47.22 -1.89 -46.74
N LEU A 15 -47.06 -0.77 -47.45
CA LEU A 15 -45.75 -0.29 -47.96
C LEU A 15 -44.91 0.40 -46.88
N SER A 16 -45.51 0.92 -45.79
CA SER A 16 -44.79 1.55 -44.69
C SER A 16 -44.16 0.55 -43.72
N VAL A 17 -44.60 -0.72 -43.71
CA VAL A 17 -44.04 -1.77 -42.80
C VAL A 17 -42.81 -2.46 -43.40
N THR A 18 -42.55 -2.32 -44.70
CA THR A 18 -41.39 -2.93 -45.33
C THR A 18 -40.17 -2.00 -45.44
N ALA A 19 -40.32 -0.71 -45.13
CA ALA A 19 -39.23 0.28 -45.23
C ALA A 19 -38.33 0.37 -43.99
N CYS A 20 -38.70 -0.29 -42.86
CA CYS A 20 -37.96 -0.16 -41.59
C CYS A 20 -37.07 -1.35 -41.22
N LYS A 21 -36.74 -2.25 -42.14
CA LYS A 21 -35.87 -3.40 -41.82
C LYS A 21 -34.38 -3.18 -42.08
N LYS A 22 -33.95 -2.02 -42.56
CA LYS A 22 -32.54 -1.76 -42.87
C LYS A 22 -31.90 -0.54 -42.20
N SER A 23 -32.59 0.15 -41.31
CA SER A 23 -32.07 1.39 -40.70
C SER A 23 -32.00 1.38 -39.16
N LEU A 24 -32.16 0.22 -38.55
CA LEU A 24 -31.96 0.04 -37.11
C LEU A 24 -30.84 -1.00 -36.81
N ASP A 25 -29.83 -1.05 -37.66
CA ASP A 25 -28.56 -1.64 -37.25
C ASP A 25 -27.84 -0.59 -36.41
N LEU A 26 -28.28 -0.47 -35.14
CA LEU A 26 -27.64 0.37 -34.11
C LEU A 26 -26.29 -0.21 -33.65
N ASP A 27 -25.91 -1.35 -34.15
CA ASP A 27 -24.58 -1.92 -34.03
C ASP A 27 -23.64 -1.34 -35.10
N ILE A 28 -23.56 -0.01 -35.18
CA ILE A 28 -22.39 0.61 -35.83
C ILE A 28 -21.24 0.40 -34.86
N GLU A 29 -20.53 -0.71 -35.03
CA GLU A 29 -19.24 -0.88 -34.38
C GLU A 29 -18.37 0.32 -34.78
N ASN A 30 -18.04 1.16 -33.81
CA ASN A 30 -17.05 2.21 -34.04
C ASN A 30 -15.72 1.53 -34.34
N PRO A 31 -15.21 1.56 -35.59
CA PRO A 31 -13.99 0.84 -35.95
C PRO A 31 -12.75 1.35 -35.20
N ASN A 32 -12.87 2.49 -34.54
CA ASN A 32 -11.84 3.06 -33.67
C ASN A 32 -12.09 2.73 -32.17
N ARG A 33 -13.16 2.00 -31.84
CA ARG A 33 -13.35 1.53 -30.48
C ARG A 33 -12.33 0.41 -30.21
N ILE A 34 -11.41 0.70 -29.30
CA ILE A 34 -10.50 -0.31 -28.77
C ILE A 34 -11.32 -1.22 -27.87
N ASP A 35 -11.54 -2.45 -28.29
CA ASP A 35 -12.14 -3.52 -27.49
C ASP A 35 -11.16 -4.69 -27.33
N GLU A 36 -11.51 -5.67 -26.51
CA GLU A 36 -10.65 -6.80 -26.21
C GLU A 36 -10.25 -7.60 -27.47
N SER A 37 -11.11 -7.66 -28.50
CA SER A 37 -10.88 -8.43 -29.73
C SER A 37 -9.84 -7.81 -30.66
N ASN A 38 -9.64 -6.49 -30.57
CA ASN A 38 -8.75 -5.76 -31.48
C ASN A 38 -7.52 -5.15 -30.79
N PHE A 39 -7.44 -5.16 -29.45
CA PHE A 39 -6.35 -4.52 -28.70
C PHE A 39 -5.06 -5.34 -28.65
N TRP A 40 -5.09 -6.62 -28.30
CA TRP A 40 -3.91 -7.43 -27.98
C TRP A 40 -3.24 -8.03 -29.23
N LYS A 41 -2.61 -7.21 -30.10
CA LYS A 41 -2.04 -7.65 -31.38
C LYS A 41 -0.53 -7.49 -31.48
N THR A 42 0.03 -6.46 -30.85
CA THR A 42 1.42 -6.05 -31.04
C THR A 42 2.18 -5.90 -29.72
N ALA A 43 3.51 -5.87 -29.78
CA ALA A 43 4.36 -5.58 -28.63
C ALA A 43 4.03 -4.21 -27.99
N LYS A 44 3.55 -3.24 -28.78
CA LYS A 44 3.09 -1.94 -28.27
C LYS A 44 1.82 -2.08 -27.44
N ASP A 45 0.91 -2.94 -27.84
CA ASP A 45 -0.32 -3.21 -27.09
C ASP A 45 0.01 -3.95 -25.79
N ALA A 46 0.96 -4.90 -25.83
CA ALA A 46 1.48 -5.55 -24.63
C ALA A 46 2.05 -4.53 -23.61
N LEU A 47 2.89 -3.60 -24.08
CA LEU A 47 3.43 -2.52 -23.26
C LEU A 47 2.32 -1.63 -22.69
N ALA A 48 1.33 -1.25 -23.50
CA ALA A 48 0.21 -0.44 -23.05
C ALA A 48 -0.62 -1.16 -21.97
N GLY A 49 -0.83 -2.48 -22.14
CA GLY A 49 -1.47 -3.33 -21.14
C GLY A 49 -0.70 -3.36 -19.81
N VAL A 50 0.61 -3.57 -19.85
CA VAL A 50 1.45 -3.54 -18.64
C VAL A 50 1.43 -2.16 -18.00
N ASN A 51 1.54 -1.08 -18.77
CA ASN A 51 1.45 0.28 -18.23
C ASN A 51 0.08 0.56 -17.60
N ALA A 52 -1.01 -0.03 -18.12
CA ALA A 52 -2.32 0.06 -17.50
C ALA A 52 -2.40 -0.67 -16.14
N VAL A 53 -1.62 -1.73 -15.93
CA VAL A 53 -1.51 -2.38 -14.61
C VAL A 53 -0.87 -1.44 -13.61
N TYR A 54 0.27 -0.80 -13.95
CA TYR A 54 0.90 0.23 -13.10
C TYR A 54 0.00 1.44 -12.89
N GLY A 55 -0.71 1.90 -13.93
CA GLY A 55 -1.63 3.03 -13.84
C GLY A 55 -2.77 2.85 -12.83
N ASN A 56 -3.00 1.63 -12.35
CA ASN A 56 -3.99 1.39 -11.30
C ASN A 56 -3.52 1.89 -9.92
N PHE A 57 -2.22 2.06 -9.69
CA PHE A 57 -1.69 2.61 -8.44
C PHE A 57 -2.11 4.05 -8.15
N TYR A 58 -2.57 4.79 -9.16
CA TYR A 58 -3.05 6.17 -8.98
C TYR A 58 -4.48 6.27 -8.43
N ARG A 59 -5.13 5.15 -8.14
CA ARG A 59 -6.47 5.12 -7.54
C ARG A 59 -6.40 5.26 -6.02
N ASN A 60 -7.36 5.98 -5.41
CA ASN A 60 -7.37 6.30 -3.99
C ASN A 60 -7.27 5.07 -3.06
N GLY A 61 -7.89 3.97 -3.42
CA GLY A 61 -7.84 2.72 -2.66
C GLY A 61 -6.71 1.77 -3.06
N ALA A 62 -5.85 2.12 -4.02
CA ALA A 62 -4.74 1.28 -4.45
C ALA A 62 -3.57 1.32 -3.46
N PRO A 63 -2.64 0.34 -3.52
CA PRO A 63 -1.42 0.38 -2.72
C PRO A 63 -0.65 1.71 -2.87
N GLY A 64 -0.16 2.24 -1.76
CA GLY A 64 0.59 3.50 -1.71
C GLY A 64 -0.25 4.78 -1.80
N SER A 65 -1.55 4.67 -2.05
CA SER A 65 -2.43 5.82 -2.18
C SER A 65 -3.13 6.20 -0.86
N ARG A 66 -4.15 7.05 -0.95
CA ARG A 66 -4.86 7.75 0.14
C ARG A 66 -5.29 6.83 1.29
N TRP A 67 -5.94 5.70 0.98
CA TRP A 67 -6.62 4.88 1.98
C TRP A 67 -5.74 3.80 2.63
N GLN A 68 -4.63 3.42 2.01
CA GLN A 68 -3.76 2.37 2.57
C GLN A 68 -3.29 2.64 4.01
N PRO A 69 -2.85 3.87 4.39
CA PRO A 69 -2.41 4.11 5.76
C PRO A 69 -3.49 3.91 6.81
N TYR A 70 -4.77 4.08 6.45
CA TYR A 70 -5.87 3.84 7.40
C TYR A 70 -5.99 2.38 7.81
N TYR A 71 -5.60 1.44 6.94
CA TYR A 71 -5.62 0.01 7.25
C TYR A 71 -4.40 -0.48 8.02
N PHE A 72 -3.26 0.19 7.89
CA PHE A 72 -1.99 -0.35 8.37
C PHE A 72 -1.29 0.52 9.42
N ASP A 73 -1.52 1.84 9.42
CA ASP A 73 -0.99 2.78 10.41
C ASP A 73 -2.13 3.26 11.33
N VAL A 74 -3.11 4.01 10.81
CA VAL A 74 -4.16 4.68 11.60
C VAL A 74 -5.05 3.70 12.37
N ARG A 75 -5.24 2.49 11.87
CA ARG A 75 -5.98 1.40 12.54
C ARG A 75 -5.15 0.67 13.60
N SER A 76 -3.83 0.87 13.61
CA SER A 76 -2.91 0.19 14.53
C SER A 76 -2.68 1.00 15.82
N ASP A 77 -1.87 0.47 16.74
CA ASP A 77 -1.60 1.11 18.03
C ASP A 77 -0.75 2.38 17.95
N ASP A 78 -0.19 2.70 16.77
CA ASP A 78 0.63 3.91 16.55
C ASP A 78 -0.15 5.09 15.97
N GLY A 79 -1.41 4.89 15.54
CA GLY A 79 -2.22 5.90 14.91
C GLY A 79 -3.67 6.00 15.40
N TYR A 80 -4.30 7.14 15.13
CA TYR A 80 -5.73 7.35 15.36
C TYR A 80 -6.29 8.41 14.40
N SER A 81 -7.63 8.47 14.28
CA SER A 81 -8.30 9.44 13.42
C SER A 81 -9.05 10.49 14.22
N THR A 82 -8.86 11.76 13.88
CA THR A 82 -9.66 12.90 14.36
C THR A 82 -10.56 13.48 13.28
N SER A 83 -10.75 12.75 12.20
CA SER A 83 -11.57 13.17 11.06
C SER A 83 -12.99 13.55 11.49
N PRO A 84 -13.61 14.58 10.91
CA PRO A 84 -15.05 14.81 11.02
C PRO A 84 -15.85 13.68 10.35
N TRP A 85 -15.23 12.89 9.47
CA TRP A 85 -15.84 11.73 8.83
C TRP A 85 -15.97 10.57 9.81
N PRO A 86 -17.20 10.17 10.20
CA PRO A 86 -17.42 9.07 11.15
C PRO A 86 -16.79 7.76 10.71
N GLU A 87 -16.76 7.50 9.39
CA GLU A 87 -16.23 6.30 8.79
C GLU A 87 -14.72 6.16 9.03
N LEU A 88 -13.95 7.24 8.86
CA LEU A 88 -12.50 7.22 9.13
C LEU A 88 -12.22 7.00 10.62
N ARG A 89 -13.03 7.62 11.50
CA ARG A 89 -12.93 7.36 12.94
C ARG A 89 -13.30 5.93 13.30
N SER A 90 -14.28 5.32 12.63
CA SER A 90 -14.69 3.95 12.91
C SER A 90 -13.60 2.93 12.54
N VAL A 91 -12.75 3.24 11.56
CA VAL A 91 -11.60 2.41 11.20
C VAL A 91 -10.56 2.41 12.32
N SER A 92 -10.15 3.59 12.81
CA SER A 92 -9.21 3.67 13.93
C SER A 92 -9.83 3.17 15.23
N GLY A 93 -11.09 3.53 15.47
CA GLY A 93 -11.84 3.12 16.67
C GLY A 93 -12.22 1.64 16.72
N LEU A 94 -11.92 0.86 15.67
CA LEU A 94 -12.18 -0.59 15.59
C LEU A 94 -13.67 -0.96 15.83
N ASN A 95 -14.59 -0.03 15.52
CA ASN A 95 -16.03 -0.15 15.75
C ASN A 95 -16.87 0.06 14.48
N ILE A 96 -16.45 -0.58 13.39
CA ILE A 96 -17.07 -0.44 12.07
C ILE A 96 -18.48 -1.03 12.09
N THR A 97 -19.47 -0.19 11.79
CA THR A 97 -20.89 -0.54 11.70
C THR A 97 -21.48 -0.40 10.30
N GLN A 98 -20.85 0.38 9.44
CA GLN A 98 -21.23 0.58 8.05
C GLN A 98 -20.18 -0.05 7.14
N TYR A 99 -20.53 -1.11 6.42
CA TYR A 99 -19.55 -1.94 5.69
C TYR A 99 -19.24 -1.43 4.29
N SER A 100 -20.12 -0.63 3.67
CA SER A 100 -19.94 -0.05 2.32
C SER A 100 -19.52 1.42 2.34
N PHE A 101 -18.79 1.88 3.37
CA PHE A 101 -18.24 3.22 3.36
C PHE A 101 -17.11 3.34 2.32
N GLU A 102 -16.91 4.55 1.81
CA GLU A 102 -16.05 4.84 0.65
C GLU A 102 -14.66 4.21 0.76
N VAL A 103 -13.99 4.39 1.90
CA VAL A 103 -12.63 3.86 2.10
C VAL A 103 -12.57 2.34 1.90
N ASN A 104 -13.56 1.60 2.43
CA ASN A 104 -13.64 0.14 2.33
C ASN A 104 -14.00 -0.32 0.90
N TYR A 105 -15.01 0.31 0.32
CA TYR A 105 -15.47 0.01 -1.02
C TYR A 105 -14.42 0.33 -2.09
N ASP A 106 -13.82 1.51 -2.03
CA ASP A 106 -12.77 1.92 -2.97
C ASP A 106 -11.53 1.02 -2.88
N THR A 107 -11.10 0.71 -1.66
CA THR A 107 -9.91 -0.14 -1.49
C THR A 107 -10.16 -1.54 -2.05
N TRP A 108 -11.29 -2.14 -1.73
CA TRP A 108 -11.70 -3.43 -2.31
C TRP A 108 -11.73 -3.38 -3.84
N GLY A 109 -12.52 -2.47 -4.42
CA GLY A 109 -12.72 -2.37 -5.86
C GLY A 109 -11.46 -2.05 -6.64
N HIS A 110 -10.60 -1.16 -6.10
CA HIS A 110 -9.35 -0.79 -6.78
C HIS A 110 -8.30 -1.91 -6.75
N HIS A 111 -8.29 -2.76 -5.73
CA HIS A 111 -7.44 -3.96 -5.71
C HIS A 111 -7.90 -4.99 -6.75
N TRP A 112 -9.21 -5.28 -6.82
CA TRP A 112 -9.75 -6.19 -7.83
C TRP A 112 -9.55 -5.69 -9.26
N ARG A 113 -9.68 -4.38 -9.48
CA ARG A 113 -9.36 -3.77 -10.78
C ARG A 113 -7.89 -3.97 -11.17
N GLY A 114 -6.97 -3.85 -10.21
CA GLY A 114 -5.56 -4.11 -10.44
C GLY A 114 -5.29 -5.57 -10.82
N ILE A 115 -5.91 -6.51 -10.11
CA ILE A 115 -5.85 -7.96 -10.42
C ILE A 115 -6.43 -8.25 -11.81
N TYR A 116 -7.59 -7.69 -12.13
CA TYR A 116 -8.20 -7.83 -13.45
C TYR A 116 -7.26 -7.40 -14.58
N ARG A 117 -6.63 -6.21 -14.44
CA ARG A 117 -5.67 -5.71 -15.43
C ARG A 117 -4.43 -6.60 -15.55
N ALA A 118 -3.91 -7.09 -14.43
CA ALA A 118 -2.81 -8.05 -14.44
C ALA A 118 -3.21 -9.36 -15.14
N ASN A 119 -4.40 -9.88 -14.87
CA ASN A 119 -4.94 -11.07 -15.52
C ASN A 119 -5.11 -10.88 -17.04
N GLN A 120 -5.53 -9.69 -17.49
CA GLN A 120 -5.59 -9.35 -18.92
C GLN A 120 -4.21 -9.47 -19.60
N VAL A 121 -3.15 -8.95 -18.97
CA VAL A 121 -1.77 -9.09 -19.47
C VAL A 121 -1.38 -10.57 -19.51
N LEU A 122 -1.61 -11.30 -18.41
CA LEU A 122 -1.20 -12.70 -18.28
C LEU A 122 -1.91 -13.63 -19.27
N LYS A 123 -3.16 -13.31 -19.64
CA LYS A 123 -3.93 -14.06 -20.62
C LYS A 123 -3.52 -13.78 -22.06
N ASN A 124 -3.32 -12.51 -22.40
CA ASN A 124 -3.24 -12.10 -23.80
C ASN A 124 -1.80 -11.95 -24.33
N VAL A 125 -0.85 -11.48 -23.50
CA VAL A 125 0.54 -11.23 -23.93
C VAL A 125 1.27 -12.49 -24.43
N PRO A 126 1.04 -13.71 -23.88
CA PRO A 126 1.69 -14.92 -24.38
C PRO A 126 1.48 -15.20 -25.88
N ALA A 127 0.33 -14.81 -26.45
CA ALA A 127 -0.01 -15.02 -27.86
C ALA A 127 0.58 -13.96 -28.81
N ILE A 128 1.13 -12.86 -28.30
CA ILE A 128 1.66 -11.76 -29.10
C ILE A 128 3.05 -12.13 -29.65
N THR A 129 3.23 -11.97 -30.96
CA THR A 129 4.55 -12.12 -31.57
C THR A 129 5.44 -10.94 -31.19
N MET A 130 6.42 -11.18 -30.31
CA MET A 130 7.37 -10.19 -29.81
C MET A 130 8.64 -10.87 -29.31
N ASP A 131 9.64 -10.07 -28.92
CA ASP A 131 10.85 -10.57 -28.26
C ASP A 131 10.49 -11.36 -26.99
N ALA A 132 11.05 -12.57 -26.86
CA ALA A 132 10.72 -13.49 -25.79
C ALA A 132 11.12 -12.94 -24.40
N GLY A 133 12.30 -12.32 -24.29
CA GLY A 133 12.78 -11.74 -23.02
C GLY A 133 11.88 -10.58 -22.56
N THR A 134 11.45 -9.74 -23.50
CA THR A 134 10.51 -8.64 -23.21
C THR A 134 9.13 -9.17 -22.82
N ARG A 135 8.64 -10.21 -23.51
CA ARG A 135 7.37 -10.87 -23.15
C ARG A 135 7.42 -11.43 -21.74
N ASP A 136 8.47 -12.19 -21.40
CA ASP A 136 8.63 -12.83 -20.10
C ASP A 136 8.77 -11.77 -18.99
N ARG A 137 9.46 -10.67 -19.25
CA ARG A 137 9.53 -9.51 -18.37
C ARG A 137 8.13 -8.92 -18.09
N TYR A 138 7.33 -8.67 -19.12
CA TYR A 138 5.98 -8.12 -18.98
C TYR A 138 5.07 -9.04 -18.17
N MET A 139 5.19 -10.35 -18.38
CA MET A 139 4.50 -11.36 -17.58
C MET A 139 4.95 -11.32 -16.12
N GLY A 140 6.25 -11.18 -15.86
CA GLY A 140 6.83 -11.04 -14.53
C GLY A 140 6.36 -9.78 -13.79
N GLU A 141 6.30 -8.63 -14.48
CA GLU A 141 5.77 -7.39 -13.93
C GLU A 141 4.30 -7.52 -13.53
N ALA A 142 3.47 -8.12 -14.39
CA ALA A 142 2.05 -8.35 -14.11
C ALA A 142 1.85 -9.30 -12.91
N LYS A 143 2.65 -10.38 -12.81
CA LYS A 143 2.62 -11.31 -11.67
C LYS A 143 3.02 -10.62 -10.37
N PHE A 144 4.10 -9.84 -10.37
CA PHE A 144 4.53 -9.08 -9.19
C PHE A 144 3.41 -8.14 -8.68
N ILE A 145 2.79 -7.38 -9.57
CA ILE A 145 1.73 -6.43 -9.19
C ILE A 145 0.47 -7.18 -8.73
N ARG A 146 0.09 -8.30 -9.38
CA ARG A 146 -1.02 -9.13 -8.93
C ARG A 146 -0.78 -9.68 -7.53
N ALA A 147 0.42 -10.16 -7.25
CA ALA A 147 0.81 -10.63 -5.93
C ALA A 147 0.76 -9.51 -4.87
N LEU A 148 1.17 -8.29 -5.19
CA LEU A 148 1.06 -7.14 -4.29
C LEU A 148 -0.40 -6.81 -3.95
N TYR A 149 -1.31 -6.85 -4.92
CA TYR A 149 -2.74 -6.67 -4.67
C TYR A 149 -3.32 -7.80 -3.81
N TYR A 150 -2.99 -9.06 -4.10
CA TYR A 150 -3.42 -10.18 -3.28
C TYR A 150 -2.87 -10.13 -1.85
N TYR A 151 -1.60 -9.70 -1.69
CA TYR A 151 -1.01 -9.50 -0.36
C TYR A 151 -1.82 -8.52 0.49
N ASN A 152 -2.19 -7.37 -0.06
CA ASN A 152 -3.02 -6.40 0.65
C ASN A 152 -4.43 -6.95 0.92
N LEU A 153 -5.07 -7.55 -0.08
CA LEU A 153 -6.41 -8.12 0.09
C LEU A 153 -6.47 -9.17 1.19
N VAL A 154 -5.54 -10.13 1.21
CA VAL A 154 -5.53 -11.20 2.22
C VAL A 154 -5.20 -10.69 3.61
N THR A 155 -4.35 -9.68 3.73
CA THR A 155 -4.01 -9.08 5.05
C THR A 155 -5.10 -8.17 5.58
N ILE A 156 -5.91 -7.54 4.72
CA ILE A 156 -7.01 -6.66 5.11
C ILE A 156 -8.31 -7.45 5.36
N TRP A 157 -8.68 -8.41 4.49
CA TRP A 157 -9.99 -9.10 4.55
C TRP A 157 -9.93 -10.59 4.88
N GLY A 158 -8.78 -11.20 4.87
CA GLY A 158 -8.63 -12.64 5.18
C GLY A 158 -9.01 -13.52 4.00
N ASN A 159 -10.09 -14.27 4.12
CA ASN A 159 -10.59 -15.12 3.03
C ASN A 159 -11.22 -14.26 1.94
N ILE A 160 -10.73 -14.43 0.72
CA ILE A 160 -11.14 -13.66 -0.47
C ILE A 160 -11.25 -14.59 -1.69
N PRO A 161 -11.92 -14.19 -2.76
CA PRO A 161 -11.88 -14.96 -4.01
C PRO A 161 -10.47 -15.08 -4.59
N LEU A 162 -10.18 -16.20 -5.25
CA LEU A 162 -8.96 -16.39 -6.05
C LEU A 162 -9.33 -16.31 -7.54
N ILE A 163 -9.01 -15.18 -8.18
CA ILE A 163 -9.36 -14.88 -9.57
C ILE A 163 -8.07 -14.77 -10.39
N LEU A 164 -7.80 -15.73 -11.25
CA LEU A 164 -6.55 -15.83 -12.03
C LEU A 164 -6.74 -15.55 -13.51
N GLU A 165 -7.99 -15.44 -13.96
CA GLU A 165 -8.37 -15.08 -15.32
C GLU A 165 -9.15 -13.76 -15.31
N PRO A 166 -9.23 -13.04 -16.44
CA PRO A 166 -10.13 -11.90 -16.55
C PRO A 166 -11.57 -12.30 -16.27
N SER A 167 -12.17 -11.71 -15.24
CA SER A 167 -13.52 -12.01 -14.80
C SER A 167 -14.57 -11.29 -15.64
N ASN A 168 -15.73 -11.94 -15.78
CA ASN A 168 -16.93 -11.34 -16.35
C ASN A 168 -17.78 -10.75 -15.21
N PRO A 169 -18.51 -9.64 -15.40
CA PRO A 169 -19.44 -9.11 -14.39
C PRO A 169 -20.50 -10.10 -13.91
N ALA A 170 -20.82 -11.13 -14.71
CA ALA A 170 -21.72 -12.22 -14.31
C ALA A 170 -21.10 -13.27 -13.39
N ASP A 171 -19.77 -13.32 -13.30
CA ASP A 171 -19.07 -14.27 -12.47
C ASP A 171 -19.32 -13.96 -10.99
N LYS A 172 -19.62 -15.01 -10.22
CA LYS A 172 -19.89 -14.91 -8.78
C LYS A 172 -18.93 -15.84 -8.02
N PRO A 173 -17.62 -15.49 -7.98
CA PRO A 173 -16.63 -16.37 -7.36
C PRO A 173 -16.84 -16.44 -5.85
N SER A 174 -16.66 -17.65 -5.28
CA SER A 174 -16.61 -17.84 -3.84
C SER A 174 -15.24 -17.47 -3.28
N GLN A 175 -15.22 -17.15 -1.99
CA GLN A 175 -13.97 -17.02 -1.24
C GLN A 175 -13.27 -18.39 -1.14
N VAL A 176 -11.95 -18.32 -1.06
CA VAL A 176 -11.10 -19.49 -0.77
C VAL A 176 -10.37 -19.28 0.58
N PRO A 177 -9.91 -20.35 1.22
CA PRO A 177 -9.04 -20.25 2.38
C PRO A 177 -7.78 -19.44 2.07
N GLN A 178 -7.31 -18.64 3.05
CA GLN A 178 -6.15 -17.75 2.90
C GLN A 178 -4.89 -18.47 2.39
N GLU A 179 -4.71 -19.73 2.74
CA GLU A 179 -3.59 -20.56 2.35
C GLU A 179 -3.46 -20.68 0.82
N GLN A 180 -4.58 -20.71 0.10
CA GLN A 180 -4.59 -20.74 -1.36
C GLN A 180 -4.16 -19.38 -1.96
N ILE A 181 -4.55 -18.28 -1.33
CA ILE A 181 -4.11 -16.93 -1.72
C ILE A 181 -2.61 -16.78 -1.49
N TRP A 182 -2.12 -17.19 -0.31
CA TRP A 182 -0.69 -17.15 -0.01
C TRP A 182 0.12 -18.01 -0.98
N ALA A 183 -0.34 -19.21 -1.32
CA ALA A 183 0.32 -20.07 -2.31
C ALA A 183 0.38 -19.41 -3.69
N GLN A 184 -0.66 -18.69 -4.11
CA GLN A 184 -0.64 -17.94 -5.38
C GLN A 184 0.31 -16.73 -5.33
N ILE A 185 0.36 -15.99 -4.21
CA ILE A 185 1.33 -14.91 -4.01
C ILE A 185 2.77 -15.44 -4.13
N GLU A 186 3.08 -16.54 -3.44
CA GLU A 186 4.39 -17.18 -3.49
C GLU A 186 4.76 -17.62 -4.92
N LYS A 187 3.81 -18.24 -5.63
CA LYS A 187 4.00 -18.65 -7.03
C LYS A 187 4.27 -17.46 -7.95
N ASP A 188 3.43 -16.43 -7.90
CA ASP A 188 3.57 -15.25 -8.75
C ASP A 188 4.91 -14.54 -8.52
N LEU A 189 5.32 -14.40 -7.24
CA LEU A 189 6.58 -13.72 -6.91
C LEU A 189 7.82 -14.55 -7.27
N THR A 190 7.76 -15.87 -7.10
CA THR A 190 8.85 -16.77 -7.53
C THR A 190 9.04 -16.73 -9.04
N GLU A 191 7.94 -16.82 -9.80
CA GLU A 191 7.97 -16.75 -11.25
C GLU A 191 8.40 -15.34 -11.74
N ALA A 192 7.97 -14.26 -11.07
CA ALA A 192 8.43 -12.91 -11.35
C ALA A 192 9.93 -12.74 -11.10
N ALA A 193 10.44 -13.22 -9.95
CA ALA A 193 11.87 -13.17 -9.62
C ALA A 193 12.74 -13.92 -10.64
N ALA A 194 12.23 -14.95 -11.30
CA ALA A 194 12.97 -15.71 -12.31
C ALA A 194 13.26 -14.88 -13.57
N VAL A 195 12.33 -14.02 -13.98
CA VAL A 195 12.37 -13.34 -15.30
C VAL A 195 12.63 -11.83 -15.21
N LEU A 196 12.37 -11.18 -14.06
CA LEU A 196 12.58 -9.76 -13.92
C LEU A 196 14.07 -9.39 -13.89
N PRO A 197 14.47 -8.26 -14.51
CA PRO A 197 15.84 -7.76 -14.41
C PRO A 197 16.17 -7.30 -13.00
N ALA A 198 17.45 -7.23 -12.69
CA ALA A 198 17.93 -6.80 -11.37
C ALA A 198 17.76 -5.27 -11.16
N SER A 199 17.80 -4.48 -12.23
CA SER A 199 17.64 -3.02 -12.20
C SER A 199 17.11 -2.48 -13.52
N TYR A 200 16.60 -1.26 -13.50
CA TYR A 200 16.19 -0.49 -14.68
C TYR A 200 16.87 0.88 -14.71
N THR A 201 16.93 1.49 -15.88
CA THR A 201 17.45 2.84 -16.10
C THR A 201 16.55 3.59 -17.09
N GLY A 202 16.70 4.93 -17.15
CA GLY A 202 15.93 5.77 -18.08
C GLY A 202 14.43 5.68 -17.86
N ASP A 203 13.66 5.57 -18.94
CA ASP A 203 12.19 5.56 -18.91
C ASP A 203 11.58 4.29 -18.30
N GLU A 204 12.39 3.27 -18.06
CA GLU A 204 11.97 2.03 -17.41
C GLU A 204 12.16 2.07 -15.87
N LEU A 205 12.76 3.14 -15.33
CA LEU A 205 12.97 3.31 -13.89
C LEU A 205 11.63 3.29 -13.14
N GLY A 206 11.60 2.61 -11.98
CA GLY A 206 10.39 2.44 -11.19
C GLY A 206 9.57 1.18 -11.50
N ARG A 207 9.93 0.41 -12.55
CA ARG A 207 9.31 -0.89 -12.79
C ARG A 207 9.77 -1.93 -11.76
N ALA A 208 8.94 -2.97 -11.58
CA ALA A 208 9.24 -4.07 -10.67
C ALA A 208 10.53 -4.81 -11.08
N THR A 209 11.47 -4.88 -10.14
CA THR A 209 12.76 -5.57 -10.30
C THR A 209 12.75 -6.96 -9.69
N LYS A 210 13.77 -7.74 -9.98
CA LYS A 210 14.04 -9.01 -9.27
C LYS A 210 14.12 -8.81 -7.75
N GLY A 211 14.75 -7.73 -7.30
CA GLY A 211 14.83 -7.39 -5.88
C GLY A 211 13.48 -7.05 -5.27
N ALA A 212 12.61 -6.36 -6.01
CA ALA A 212 11.24 -6.11 -5.59
C ALA A 212 10.47 -7.42 -5.36
N ALA A 213 10.61 -8.39 -6.30
CA ALA A 213 9.96 -9.70 -6.19
C ALA A 213 10.47 -10.49 -4.96
N TYR A 214 11.79 -10.55 -4.74
CA TYR A 214 12.35 -11.21 -3.56
C TYR A 214 11.99 -10.50 -2.24
N GLY A 215 11.98 -9.16 -2.23
CA GLY A 215 11.59 -8.39 -1.05
C GLY A 215 10.14 -8.63 -0.63
N LEU A 216 9.20 -8.65 -1.59
CA LEU A 216 7.80 -8.95 -1.33
C LEU A 216 7.58 -10.43 -0.98
N LEU A 217 8.31 -11.34 -1.62
CA LEU A 217 8.27 -12.77 -1.32
C LEU A 217 8.74 -13.05 0.12
N GLY A 218 9.85 -12.43 0.55
CA GLY A 218 10.34 -12.53 1.92
C GLY A 218 9.33 -11.99 2.93
N ARG A 219 8.66 -10.86 2.63
CA ARG A 219 7.58 -10.30 3.45
C ARG A 219 6.38 -11.26 3.53
N ALA A 220 5.98 -11.87 2.41
CA ALA A 220 4.88 -12.83 2.36
C ALA A 220 5.17 -14.11 3.16
N TYR A 221 6.39 -14.62 3.07
CA TYR A 221 6.83 -15.76 3.90
C TYR A 221 6.87 -15.41 5.38
N LEU A 222 7.39 -14.23 5.72
CA LEU A 222 7.46 -13.78 7.12
C LEU A 222 6.07 -13.67 7.73
N GLN A 223 5.09 -13.12 6.98
CA GLN A 223 3.70 -12.99 7.44
C GLN A 223 3.06 -14.35 7.76
N GLN A 224 3.48 -15.39 7.07
CA GLN A 224 3.06 -16.77 7.31
C GLN A 224 3.94 -17.54 8.31
N LYS A 225 4.94 -16.88 8.91
CA LYS A 225 5.93 -17.51 9.80
C LYS A 225 6.78 -18.60 9.13
N LYS A 226 6.91 -18.55 7.81
CA LYS A 226 7.80 -19.40 7.01
C LYS A 226 9.21 -18.81 7.06
N TYR A 227 9.85 -18.86 8.23
CA TYR A 227 11.06 -18.09 8.53
C TYR A 227 12.27 -18.46 7.68
N GLN A 228 12.47 -19.76 7.37
CA GLN A 228 13.58 -20.17 6.52
C GLN A 228 13.41 -19.62 5.11
N GLN A 229 12.24 -19.77 4.52
CA GLN A 229 11.94 -19.24 3.18
C GLN A 229 12.05 -17.71 3.15
N ALA A 230 11.61 -17.03 4.22
CA ALA A 230 11.76 -15.58 4.33
C ALA A 230 13.25 -15.18 4.34
N ALA A 231 14.08 -15.85 5.15
CA ALA A 231 15.50 -15.60 5.20
C ALA A 231 16.18 -15.85 3.85
N ASP A 232 15.87 -16.96 3.17
CA ASP A 232 16.45 -17.31 1.88
C ASP A 232 16.11 -16.28 0.79
N ALA A 233 14.83 -15.83 0.72
CA ALA A 233 14.41 -14.82 -0.24
C ALA A 233 15.10 -13.46 0.03
N LEU A 234 15.14 -13.02 1.29
CA LEU A 234 15.72 -11.72 1.66
C LEU A 234 17.24 -11.70 1.55
N ALA A 235 17.89 -12.86 1.73
CA ALA A 235 19.35 -12.99 1.58
C ALA A 235 19.83 -12.60 0.18
N TRP A 236 18.98 -12.74 -0.85
CA TRP A 236 19.31 -12.30 -2.21
C TRP A 236 19.66 -10.80 -2.27
N LEU A 237 18.95 -9.96 -1.49
CA LEU A 237 19.19 -8.51 -1.44
C LEU A 237 20.36 -8.13 -0.54
N ILE A 238 20.65 -8.91 0.51
CA ILE A 238 21.57 -8.52 1.60
C ILE A 238 23.00 -9.01 1.37
N GLY A 239 23.17 -10.27 1.01
CA GLY A 239 24.47 -10.92 0.82
C GLY A 239 24.58 -11.74 -0.46
N GLY A 240 23.52 -11.73 -1.28
CA GLY A 240 23.45 -12.42 -2.55
C GLY A 240 23.72 -11.51 -3.75
N PRO A 241 23.36 -11.92 -4.98
CA PRO A 241 23.62 -11.18 -6.21
C PRO A 241 23.02 -9.76 -6.27
N GLY A 242 22.00 -9.48 -5.45
CA GLY A 242 21.37 -8.15 -5.36
C GLY A 242 22.11 -7.18 -4.45
N GLN A 243 23.02 -7.66 -3.61
CA GLN A 243 23.70 -6.83 -2.61
C GLN A 243 24.36 -5.55 -3.16
N PRO A 244 24.99 -5.54 -4.34
CA PRO A 244 25.60 -4.31 -4.87
C PRO A 244 24.59 -3.24 -5.27
N LEU A 245 23.32 -3.60 -5.43
CA LEU A 245 22.26 -2.70 -5.90
C LEU A 245 21.57 -1.96 -4.75
N TYR A 246 21.60 -2.52 -3.54
CA TYR A 246 20.82 -2.02 -2.40
C TYR A 246 21.70 -1.68 -1.21
N ASP A 247 21.47 -0.53 -0.60
CA ASP A 247 22.08 -0.11 0.65
C ASP A 247 21.19 0.94 1.35
N LEU A 248 21.49 1.21 2.62
CA LEU A 248 20.87 2.31 3.35
C LEU A 248 21.40 3.65 2.83
N VAL A 249 20.52 4.63 2.62
CA VAL A 249 20.95 6.00 2.36
C VAL A 249 21.47 6.63 3.65
N PRO A 250 22.55 7.42 3.59
CA PRO A 250 23.15 8.05 4.79
C PRO A 250 22.17 8.96 5.54
N ASN A 251 21.39 9.75 4.80
CA ASN A 251 20.37 10.61 5.39
C ASN A 251 18.99 9.93 5.31
N TYR A 252 18.46 9.58 6.47
CA TYR A 252 17.15 8.92 6.59
C TYR A 252 16.02 9.68 5.87
N GLY A 253 16.01 11.03 5.97
CA GLY A 253 14.99 11.88 5.38
C GLY A 253 14.92 11.82 3.85
N ASP A 254 16.00 11.37 3.20
CA ASP A 254 16.04 11.26 1.74
C ASP A 254 15.14 10.13 1.20
N ASN A 255 14.65 9.27 2.08
CA ASN A 255 13.62 8.29 1.72
C ASN A 255 12.23 8.89 1.49
N PHE A 256 11.99 10.15 1.89
CA PHE A 256 10.65 10.75 1.91
C PHE A 256 10.59 12.09 1.17
N LYS A 257 11.47 12.29 0.20
CA LYS A 257 11.52 13.49 -0.65
C LYS A 257 11.43 13.11 -2.12
N HIS A 258 10.67 13.87 -2.89
CA HIS A 258 10.54 13.67 -4.34
C HIS A 258 11.84 13.93 -5.13
N THR A 259 12.82 14.60 -4.52
CA THR A 259 14.12 14.93 -5.15
C THR A 259 15.15 13.80 -5.02
N THR A 260 14.88 12.78 -4.22
CA THR A 260 15.83 11.71 -3.89
C THR A 260 15.21 10.32 -4.06
N GLU A 261 14.26 10.21 -4.97
CA GLU A 261 13.55 8.97 -5.29
C GLU A 261 14.42 7.95 -6.03
N ASN A 262 13.97 6.70 -6.05
CA ASN A 262 14.67 5.59 -6.70
C ASN A 262 16.14 5.47 -6.27
N ASN A 263 16.43 5.81 -5.01
CA ASN A 263 17.76 5.70 -4.42
C ASN A 263 18.10 4.26 -4.04
N LYS A 264 19.32 4.00 -3.54
CA LYS A 264 19.79 2.65 -3.19
C LYS A 264 18.99 1.95 -2.10
N GLU A 265 18.24 2.70 -1.28
CA GLU A 265 17.39 2.10 -0.23
C GLU A 265 16.02 1.70 -0.78
N SER A 266 15.62 2.20 -1.95
CA SER A 266 14.37 1.83 -2.60
C SER A 266 14.47 0.45 -3.24
N VAL A 267 13.71 -0.51 -2.73
CA VAL A 267 13.55 -1.84 -3.33
C VAL A 267 12.40 -1.86 -4.31
N PHE A 268 11.29 -1.23 -3.94
CA PHE A 268 10.17 -0.93 -4.84
C PHE A 268 9.41 0.31 -4.37
N GLU A 269 9.24 1.26 -5.27
CA GLU A 269 8.42 2.46 -5.04
C GLU A 269 7.39 2.65 -6.15
N ILE A 270 6.19 3.07 -5.73
CA ILE A 270 5.14 3.52 -6.66
C ILE A 270 5.48 4.94 -7.07
N GLN A 271 5.61 5.15 -8.38
CA GLN A 271 6.04 6.41 -8.95
C GLN A 271 4.88 7.40 -8.98
N PHE A 272 5.06 8.58 -8.36
CA PHE A 272 4.11 9.68 -8.39
C PHE A 272 4.74 10.93 -9.01
N LYS A 273 3.89 11.78 -9.58
CA LYS A 273 4.34 13.03 -10.19
C LYS A 273 3.29 14.12 -9.99
N MET A 274 3.72 15.28 -9.56
CA MET A 274 2.84 16.45 -9.52
C MET A 274 2.56 16.96 -10.93
N ARG A 275 1.29 17.22 -11.23
CA ARG A 275 0.86 17.95 -12.43
C ARG A 275 0.08 19.18 -11.99
N PRO A 276 0.53 20.40 -12.32
CA PRO A 276 -0.08 21.64 -11.85
C PRO A 276 -1.56 21.79 -12.23
N GLU A 277 -1.96 21.22 -13.38
CA GLU A 277 -3.31 21.27 -13.93
C GLU A 277 -4.31 20.34 -13.22
N ASN A 278 -3.87 19.47 -12.31
CA ASN A 278 -4.66 18.38 -11.75
C ASN A 278 -4.78 18.47 -10.23
N GLY A 279 -5.31 19.57 -9.72
CA GLY A 279 -5.48 19.78 -8.27
C GLY A 279 -6.78 19.21 -7.66
N GLY A 280 -7.58 18.45 -8.41
CA GLY A 280 -8.88 17.94 -7.95
C GLY A 280 -8.81 16.59 -7.26
N ASP A 281 -9.74 16.36 -6.33
CA ASP A 281 -9.81 15.16 -5.47
C ASP A 281 -9.99 13.85 -6.26
N ASP A 282 -10.78 13.88 -7.33
CA ASP A 282 -11.23 12.69 -8.06
C ASP A 282 -10.92 12.69 -9.56
N GLY A 283 -9.86 13.36 -9.98
CA GLY A 283 -9.44 13.38 -11.37
C GLY A 283 -9.05 11.96 -11.86
N PRO A 284 -9.92 11.25 -12.60
CA PRO A 284 -9.79 9.79 -12.71
C PRO A 284 -8.69 9.29 -13.62
N THR A 285 -8.10 10.10 -14.46
CA THR A 285 -7.15 9.63 -15.49
C THR A 285 -5.93 10.51 -15.68
N SER A 286 -5.94 11.69 -15.11
CA SER A 286 -4.89 12.69 -15.27
C SER A 286 -4.07 12.92 -14.00
N ASN A 287 -4.59 12.54 -12.82
CA ASN A 287 -3.86 12.66 -11.57
C ASN A 287 -2.90 11.48 -11.42
N VAL A 288 -1.61 11.77 -11.48
CA VAL A 288 -0.51 10.82 -11.27
C VAL A 288 0.28 11.14 -10.00
N GLY A 289 -0.21 12.05 -9.16
CA GLY A 289 0.28 12.33 -7.82
C GLY A 289 -0.54 11.56 -6.77
N THR A 290 -0.01 11.47 -5.55
CA THR A 290 -0.76 10.87 -4.43
C THR A 290 -1.61 11.91 -3.72
N SER A 291 -2.83 11.53 -3.34
CA SER A 291 -3.76 12.35 -2.57
C SER A 291 -3.70 12.13 -1.06
N ARG A 292 -2.61 11.53 -0.55
CA ARG A 292 -2.44 11.18 0.87
C ARG A 292 -2.21 12.40 1.76
N ALA A 293 -1.31 13.30 1.36
CA ALA A 293 -0.78 14.37 2.23
C ALA A 293 -1.86 15.26 2.90
N PRO A 294 -2.95 15.70 2.22
CA PRO A 294 -3.97 16.53 2.84
C PRO A 294 -4.64 15.93 4.08
N PHE A 295 -4.76 14.60 4.15
CA PHE A 295 -5.39 13.91 5.28
C PHE A 295 -4.49 13.81 6.50
N PHE A 296 -3.17 13.92 6.29
CA PHE A 296 -2.14 13.73 7.32
C PHE A 296 -1.52 15.03 7.82
N ALA A 297 -1.69 16.13 7.10
CA ALA A 297 -1.13 17.43 7.47
C ALA A 297 -1.93 18.12 8.59
N PRO A 298 -1.27 18.92 9.45
CA PRO A 298 -1.91 19.63 10.55
C PRO A 298 -2.92 20.69 10.06
N PRO A 299 -3.82 21.19 10.94
CA PRO A 299 -4.79 22.21 10.60
C PRO A 299 -4.14 23.46 10.00
N GLY A 300 -4.77 24.02 8.97
CA GLY A 300 -4.22 25.15 8.17
C GLY A 300 -3.30 24.70 7.04
N HIS A 301 -2.86 23.44 7.03
CA HIS A 301 -2.06 22.82 5.97
C HIS A 301 -2.71 21.55 5.42
N GLY A 302 -3.66 20.97 6.11
CA GLY A 302 -4.45 19.82 5.71
C GLY A 302 -5.68 19.66 6.59
N PHE A 303 -6.34 18.50 6.45
CA PHE A 303 -7.57 18.18 7.17
C PHE A 303 -7.31 17.67 8.58
N SER A 304 -6.09 17.21 8.88
CA SER A 304 -5.71 16.62 10.18
C SER A 304 -6.54 15.38 10.56
N ASP A 305 -6.89 14.56 9.57
CA ASP A 305 -7.76 13.41 9.77
C ASP A 305 -7.05 12.24 10.44
N ALA A 306 -5.74 12.10 10.18
CA ALA A 306 -4.90 11.03 10.72
C ALA A 306 -3.78 11.59 11.59
N ASN A 307 -3.64 11.04 12.79
CA ASN A 307 -2.66 11.46 13.79
C ASN A 307 -1.89 10.25 14.30
N MET A 308 -0.70 10.50 14.84
CA MET A 308 0.15 9.52 15.50
C MET A 308 -0.06 9.58 17.03
N HIS A 309 -0.07 8.43 17.68
CA HIS A 309 -0.06 8.40 19.14
C HIS A 309 1.26 8.91 19.72
N ARG A 310 1.18 9.70 20.80
CA ARG A 310 2.36 10.32 21.43
C ARG A 310 3.35 9.29 22.03
N TRP A 311 2.90 8.08 22.37
CA TRP A 311 3.79 7.03 22.84
C TRP A 311 4.88 6.67 21.81
N VAL A 312 4.62 6.85 20.52
CA VAL A 312 5.61 6.65 19.45
C VAL A 312 6.76 7.64 19.59
N VAL A 313 6.47 8.91 19.91
CA VAL A 313 7.53 9.90 20.22
C VAL A 313 8.38 9.40 21.41
N GLY A 314 7.73 8.81 22.43
CA GLY A 314 8.40 8.19 23.56
C GLY A 314 9.35 7.04 23.17
N GLU A 315 9.04 6.28 22.11
CA GLU A 315 9.97 5.24 21.61
C GLU A 315 11.29 5.83 21.13
N PHE A 316 11.26 6.93 20.39
CA PHE A 316 12.48 7.63 19.96
C PHE A 316 13.24 8.30 21.11
N GLN A 317 12.60 8.49 22.27
CA GLN A 317 13.21 9.10 23.44
C GLN A 317 13.91 8.07 24.35
N LYS A 318 13.75 6.79 24.11
CA LYS A 318 14.37 5.72 24.92
C LYS A 318 15.88 5.65 24.76
N GLU A 319 16.39 6.04 23.61
CA GLU A 319 17.82 5.92 23.29
C GLU A 319 18.31 7.22 22.62
N ASN A 320 19.54 7.63 22.96
CA ASN A 320 20.23 8.73 22.28
C ASN A 320 21.27 8.18 21.31
N THR A 321 21.68 9.00 20.36
CA THR A 321 22.83 8.70 19.48
C THR A 321 24.14 8.54 20.28
N ALA A 322 25.17 8.00 19.67
CA ALA A 322 26.49 7.89 20.27
C ALA A 322 27.09 9.24 20.70
N THR A 323 26.58 10.34 20.14
CA THR A 323 26.96 11.73 20.50
C THR A 323 25.98 12.38 21.50
N ASN A 324 25.16 11.56 22.17
CA ASN A 324 24.13 12.00 23.12
C ASN A 324 23.10 12.98 22.55
N GLN A 325 22.80 12.84 21.27
CA GLN A 325 21.71 13.56 20.61
C GLN A 325 20.49 12.66 20.52
N ARG A 326 19.31 13.22 20.37
CA ARG A 326 18.09 12.48 20.08
C ARG A 326 18.19 11.73 18.76
N ASP A 327 17.50 10.60 18.66
CA ASP A 327 17.38 9.86 17.41
C ASP A 327 16.88 10.76 16.27
N PRO A 328 17.69 11.00 15.23
CA PRO A 328 17.37 11.96 14.17
C PRO A 328 16.17 11.53 13.31
N ARG A 329 15.79 10.25 13.34
CA ARG A 329 14.62 9.74 12.63
C ARG A 329 13.32 10.34 13.14
N LEU A 330 13.26 10.77 14.41
CA LEU A 330 12.08 11.39 15.01
C LEU A 330 11.63 12.63 14.23
N ALA A 331 12.56 13.53 13.89
CA ALA A 331 12.25 14.77 13.18
C ALA A 331 11.70 14.54 11.76
N VAL A 332 12.01 13.39 11.15
CA VAL A 332 11.50 12.99 9.82
C VAL A 332 10.15 12.27 9.95
N THR A 333 9.95 11.54 11.04
CA THR A 333 8.78 10.68 11.24
C THR A 333 7.58 11.44 11.82
N ALA A 334 7.83 12.34 12.77
CA ALA A 334 6.80 13.01 13.55
C ALA A 334 6.86 14.53 13.43
N LEU A 335 5.69 15.14 13.28
CA LEU A 335 5.49 16.58 13.36
C LEU A 335 4.65 16.86 14.62
N TYR A 336 5.21 17.60 15.59
CA TYR A 336 4.55 17.85 16.88
C TYR A 336 5.15 19.06 17.59
N ASP A 337 4.46 19.57 18.63
CA ASP A 337 5.01 20.61 19.50
C ASP A 337 6.15 20.04 20.34
N SER A 338 7.36 20.40 20.01
CA SER A 338 8.60 19.89 20.61
C SER A 338 9.06 20.67 21.83
N THR A 339 8.23 21.56 22.37
CA THR A 339 8.46 22.17 23.68
C THR A 339 8.24 21.19 24.83
N ASP A 340 7.81 19.95 24.54
CA ASP A 340 7.75 18.90 25.52
C ASP A 340 9.14 18.56 26.05
N VAL A 341 9.20 18.16 27.33
CA VAL A 341 10.46 17.83 28.03
C VAL A 341 11.14 16.67 27.28
N GLY A 342 12.28 16.96 26.67
CA GLY A 342 13.05 15.98 25.90
C GLY A 342 12.75 15.96 24.40
N GLY A 343 11.82 16.77 23.88
CA GLY A 343 11.64 16.96 22.44
C GLY A 343 12.82 17.68 21.79
N PRO A 344 13.18 17.39 20.55
CA PRO A 344 14.07 18.30 19.84
C PRO A 344 13.38 19.65 19.74
N ASN A 345 14.11 20.73 19.91
CA ASN A 345 13.59 22.08 19.63
C ASN A 345 13.30 22.23 18.13
N VAL A 346 12.49 21.36 17.64
CA VAL A 346 12.07 21.40 16.31
C VAL A 346 10.91 22.23 16.34
N THR A 347 10.61 23.16 15.63
CA THR A 347 9.93 22.52 14.64
C THR A 347 9.22 23.52 13.86
N MET A 348 9.70 23.51 12.75
CA MET A 348 9.07 24.24 11.67
C MET A 348 7.91 23.40 11.13
N VAL A 349 6.72 23.98 11.12
CA VAL A 349 5.52 23.44 10.52
C VAL A 349 5.30 24.23 9.24
N TYR A 350 5.59 23.65 8.09
CA TYR A 350 5.47 24.35 6.80
C TYR A 350 6.15 25.73 6.79
N GLY A 351 7.39 25.78 7.24
CA GLY A 351 8.21 26.99 7.22
C GLY A 351 7.99 27.99 8.37
N ALA A 352 7.11 27.69 9.34
CA ALA A 352 6.88 28.55 10.49
C ALA A 352 7.05 27.77 11.80
N SER A 353 7.39 28.43 12.90
CA SER A 353 7.49 27.75 14.21
C SER A 353 6.13 27.23 14.67
N PHE A 354 6.11 26.13 15.40
CA PHE A 354 4.87 25.56 15.96
C PHE A 354 4.16 26.59 16.86
N ALA A 355 4.92 27.35 17.66
CA ALA A 355 4.40 28.41 18.52
C ALA A 355 3.69 29.53 17.76
N SER A 356 4.15 29.87 16.55
CA SER A 356 3.56 30.93 15.72
C SER A 356 2.25 30.52 15.03
N LYS A 357 1.89 29.23 15.04
CA LYS A 357 0.66 28.75 14.39
C LYS A 357 -0.61 29.04 15.22
N ASN A 358 -0.48 29.49 16.44
CA ASN A 358 -1.60 29.87 17.29
C ASN A 358 -2.63 28.73 17.50
N TYR A 359 -2.18 27.48 17.51
CA TYR A 359 -3.01 26.32 17.75
C TYR A 359 -3.53 26.31 19.21
N GLY A 360 -4.80 25.97 19.41
CA GLY A 360 -5.36 25.68 20.71
C GLY A 360 -4.68 24.47 21.39
N ALA A 361 -4.82 24.34 22.71
CA ALA A 361 -4.15 23.31 23.51
C ALA A 361 -4.39 21.88 22.99
N ASP A 362 -5.60 21.56 22.55
CA ASP A 362 -5.95 20.25 22.00
C ASP A 362 -5.09 19.93 20.76
N VAL A 363 -5.00 20.86 19.81
CA VAL A 363 -4.22 20.69 18.59
C VAL A 363 -2.73 20.63 18.90
N ARG A 364 -2.23 21.45 19.84
CA ARG A 364 -0.82 21.44 20.25
C ARG A 364 -0.37 20.11 20.84
N ASN A 365 -1.28 19.35 21.43
CA ASN A 365 -0.98 18.04 22.00
C ASN A 365 -0.97 16.91 20.96
N ARG A 366 -1.37 17.16 19.72
CA ARG A 366 -1.38 16.15 18.67
C ARG A 366 0.01 15.94 18.11
N VAL A 367 0.18 14.77 17.48
CA VAL A 367 1.36 14.38 16.70
C VAL A 367 0.86 13.94 15.31
N TRP A 368 1.50 14.42 14.27
CA TRP A 368 1.18 14.04 12.89
C TRP A 368 2.28 13.20 12.29
N TYR A 369 1.92 12.30 11.40
CA TYR A 369 2.87 11.59 10.54
C TYR A 369 3.50 12.59 9.57
N ARG A 370 4.82 12.78 9.63
CA ARG A 370 5.52 13.74 8.76
C ARG A 370 6.00 13.11 7.45
N LYS A 371 6.33 11.82 7.46
CA LYS A 371 6.68 11.11 6.23
C LYS A 371 5.58 11.30 5.17
N TYR A 372 5.98 11.53 3.94
CA TYR A 372 5.07 11.79 2.81
C TYR A 372 4.25 13.09 2.90
N LEU A 373 4.61 14.04 3.78
CA LEU A 373 4.14 15.41 3.68
C LEU A 373 5.06 16.23 2.79
N ASP A 374 4.46 17.19 2.08
CA ASP A 374 5.19 18.12 1.20
C ASP A 374 5.79 19.31 1.99
N ASP A 375 5.83 19.27 3.32
CA ASP A 375 6.16 20.39 4.23
C ASP A 375 7.56 20.99 4.02
N TYR A 376 8.49 20.27 3.45
CA TYR A 376 9.85 20.72 3.16
C TYR A 376 9.95 21.64 1.93
N PHE A 377 8.93 21.67 1.07
CA PHE A 377 8.88 22.56 -0.11
C PHE A 377 7.58 23.38 -0.23
N ARG A 378 6.49 22.99 0.45
CA ARG A 378 5.22 23.74 0.49
C ARG A 378 5.15 24.68 1.68
N VAL A 379 6.05 25.66 1.73
CA VAL A 379 6.10 26.62 2.84
C VAL A 379 4.82 27.47 2.87
N ASN A 380 4.12 27.52 4.03
CA ASN A 380 2.88 28.27 4.25
C ASN A 380 1.73 27.95 3.26
N GLN A 381 1.72 26.76 2.68
CA GLN A 381 0.68 26.33 1.75
C GLN A 381 -0.16 25.18 2.36
N PHE A 382 -1.36 24.98 1.80
CA PHE A 382 -2.17 23.79 2.04
C PHE A 382 -1.67 22.63 1.17
N GLU A 383 -1.74 21.41 1.69
CA GLU A 383 -1.42 20.23 0.90
C GLU A 383 -2.41 20.03 -0.24
N VAL A 384 -1.97 19.45 -1.32
CA VAL A 384 -2.79 19.17 -2.50
C VAL A 384 -2.95 17.68 -2.73
N PHE A 385 -4.00 17.32 -3.48
CA PHE A 385 -4.32 15.93 -3.79
C PHE A 385 -3.41 15.28 -4.86
N ASN A 386 -2.26 15.88 -5.16
CA ASN A 386 -1.32 15.41 -6.16
C ASN A 386 0.14 15.57 -5.70
N SER A 387 0.44 15.16 -4.46
CA SER A 387 1.82 15.14 -3.97
C SER A 387 2.72 14.28 -4.88
N PRO A 388 3.93 14.75 -5.20
CA PRO A 388 4.86 14.04 -6.07
C PRO A 388 5.67 12.96 -5.35
N ILE A 389 5.58 12.83 -4.03
CA ILE A 389 6.44 11.92 -3.27
C ILE A 389 6.07 10.46 -3.56
N ASN A 390 7.00 9.71 -4.12
CA ASN A 390 6.85 8.27 -4.36
C ASN A 390 6.59 7.51 -3.06
N TYR A 391 5.70 6.53 -3.11
CA TYR A 391 5.45 5.66 -1.98
C TYR A 391 6.36 4.43 -2.03
N ARG A 392 7.19 4.28 -1.00
CA ARG A 392 8.11 3.14 -0.86
C ARG A 392 7.38 1.95 -0.28
N VAL A 393 7.01 1.03 -1.16
CA VAL A 393 6.35 -0.23 -0.76
C VAL A 393 7.29 -1.11 0.04
N ILE A 394 8.57 -1.14 -0.38
CA ILE A 394 9.63 -1.89 0.30
C ILE A 394 10.92 -1.06 0.29
N ARG A 395 11.46 -0.80 1.47
CA ARG A 395 12.79 -0.19 1.67
C ARG A 395 13.80 -1.23 2.14
N PHE A 396 15.06 -0.98 1.84
CA PHE A 396 16.13 -1.89 2.24
C PHE A 396 16.27 -2.01 3.77
N ALA A 397 15.96 -0.96 4.54
CA ALA A 397 15.90 -1.03 6.00
C ALA A 397 14.84 -2.05 6.48
N ASP A 398 13.65 -2.09 5.85
CA ASP A 398 12.65 -3.09 6.18
C ASP A 398 13.13 -4.51 5.80
N VAL A 399 13.82 -4.67 4.66
CA VAL A 399 14.46 -5.95 4.28
C VAL A 399 15.44 -6.42 5.35
N LEU A 400 16.28 -5.52 5.87
CA LEU A 400 17.24 -5.84 6.94
C LEU A 400 16.52 -6.28 8.23
N LEU A 401 15.48 -5.56 8.64
CA LEU A 401 14.75 -5.87 9.86
C LEU A 401 13.88 -7.13 9.72
N MET A 402 13.29 -7.38 8.55
CA MET A 402 12.60 -8.65 8.25
C MET A 402 13.55 -9.85 8.26
N TYR A 403 14.73 -9.68 7.71
CA TYR A 403 15.77 -10.72 7.72
C TYR A 403 16.24 -11.03 9.13
N ALA A 404 16.47 -9.98 9.95
CA ALA A 404 16.82 -10.15 11.36
C ALA A 404 15.72 -10.88 12.13
N GLU A 405 14.45 -10.59 11.87
CA GLU A 405 13.33 -11.29 12.48
C GLU A 405 13.30 -12.78 12.11
N ALA A 406 13.49 -13.09 10.83
CA ALA A 406 13.53 -14.47 10.36
C ALA A 406 14.69 -15.25 10.98
N LEU A 407 15.91 -14.69 11.02
CA LEU A 407 17.07 -15.30 11.65
C LEU A 407 16.85 -15.52 13.14
N ASN A 408 16.33 -14.53 13.85
CA ASN A 408 16.03 -14.66 15.27
C ASN A 408 15.02 -15.79 15.54
N ALA A 409 13.97 -15.87 14.76
CA ALA A 409 12.96 -16.93 14.89
C ALA A 409 13.53 -18.34 14.63
N LEU A 410 14.55 -18.45 13.79
CA LEU A 410 15.30 -19.69 13.51
C LEU A 410 16.36 -20.03 14.58
N GLY A 411 16.47 -19.27 15.66
CA GLY A 411 17.50 -19.47 16.69
C GLY A 411 18.88 -18.92 16.31
N ARG A 412 18.99 -18.20 15.19
CA ARG A 412 20.23 -17.60 14.68
C ARG A 412 20.36 -16.13 15.12
N THR A 413 20.01 -15.86 16.39
CA THR A 413 19.95 -14.50 16.95
C THR A 413 21.28 -13.75 16.80
N ALA A 414 22.43 -14.44 16.99
CA ALA A 414 23.75 -13.81 16.85
C ALA A 414 23.99 -13.24 15.43
N GLU A 415 23.48 -13.89 14.40
CA GLU A 415 23.58 -13.42 13.02
C GLU A 415 22.62 -12.25 12.74
N ALA A 416 21.48 -12.23 13.41
CA ALA A 416 20.47 -11.20 13.25
C ALA A 416 20.97 -9.79 13.67
N TYR A 417 21.92 -9.72 14.60
CA TYR A 417 22.52 -8.45 15.05
C TYR A 417 23.06 -7.60 13.90
N THR A 418 23.75 -8.21 12.95
CA THR A 418 24.38 -7.50 11.82
C THR A 418 23.40 -6.64 11.05
N SER A 419 22.19 -7.13 10.81
CA SER A 419 21.17 -6.39 10.07
C SER A 419 20.57 -5.25 10.89
N VAL A 420 20.31 -5.47 12.18
CA VAL A 420 19.83 -4.44 13.09
C VAL A 420 20.88 -3.34 13.29
N ASP A 421 22.14 -3.72 13.45
CA ASP A 421 23.25 -2.79 13.64
C ASP A 421 23.43 -1.84 12.45
N ARG A 422 23.23 -2.31 11.22
CA ARG A 422 23.26 -1.43 10.04
C ARG A 422 22.23 -0.30 10.14
N VAL A 423 20.99 -0.62 10.53
CA VAL A 423 19.90 0.36 10.68
C VAL A 423 20.21 1.34 11.81
N ARG A 424 20.67 0.86 12.96
CA ARG A 424 21.02 1.68 14.12
C ARG A 424 22.19 2.62 13.83
N LEU A 425 23.26 2.11 13.24
CA LEU A 425 24.45 2.90 12.90
C LEU A 425 24.12 4.02 11.90
N ARG A 426 23.24 3.78 10.91
CA ARG A 426 22.76 4.81 10.01
C ARG A 426 22.05 5.94 10.76
N ALA A 427 21.30 5.62 11.82
CA ALA A 427 20.63 6.59 12.68
C ALA A 427 21.58 7.27 13.70
N GLY A 428 22.89 6.92 13.70
CA GLY A 428 23.88 7.43 14.65
C GLY A 428 23.75 6.80 16.05
N LEU A 429 22.96 5.75 16.21
CA LEU A 429 22.82 5.01 17.46
C LEU A 429 24.00 4.05 17.65
N THR A 430 24.32 3.71 18.88
CA THR A 430 25.27 2.64 19.18
C THR A 430 24.71 1.31 18.65
N SER A 431 25.58 0.49 18.02
CA SER A 431 25.16 -0.84 17.54
C SER A 431 24.57 -1.67 18.67
N LEU A 432 23.58 -2.50 18.38
CA LEU A 432 22.94 -3.36 19.36
C LEU A 432 23.91 -4.40 19.91
N SER A 433 24.80 -4.88 19.05
CA SER A 433 25.88 -5.82 19.42
C SER A 433 26.83 -5.26 20.49
N VAL A 434 26.97 -3.94 20.59
CA VAL A 434 27.77 -3.25 21.63
C VAL A 434 26.91 -2.85 22.82
N SER A 435 25.73 -2.25 22.60
CA SER A 435 24.90 -1.71 23.67
C SER A 435 24.15 -2.79 24.46
N ARG A 436 23.79 -3.91 23.81
CA ARG A 436 23.03 -5.03 24.40
C ARG A 436 23.53 -6.37 23.82
N PRO A 437 24.77 -6.79 24.10
CA PRO A 437 25.32 -8.04 23.56
C PRO A 437 24.61 -9.26 24.15
N GLY A 438 24.54 -10.35 23.38
CA GLY A 438 24.10 -11.66 23.87
C GLY A 438 22.62 -11.79 24.23
N LEU A 439 21.73 -10.96 23.67
CA LEU A 439 20.30 -11.14 23.85
C LEU A 439 19.85 -12.51 23.33
N THR A 440 19.00 -13.18 24.11
CA THR A 440 18.28 -14.38 23.66
C THR A 440 17.11 -13.99 22.73
N GLN A 441 16.46 -14.99 22.12
CA GLN A 441 15.42 -14.77 21.10
C GLN A 441 14.32 -13.77 21.51
N ALA A 442 13.76 -13.93 22.71
CA ALA A 442 12.63 -13.09 23.12
C ALA A 442 13.03 -11.63 23.41
N PRO A 443 14.09 -11.33 24.21
CA PRO A 443 14.59 -9.96 24.36
C PRO A 443 15.08 -9.33 23.04
N PHE A 444 15.67 -10.10 22.15
CA PHE A 444 16.07 -9.59 20.84
C PHE A 444 14.84 -9.19 20.01
N LEU A 445 13.77 -10.00 20.03
CA LEU A 445 12.52 -9.65 19.33
C LEU A 445 11.91 -8.36 19.90
N GLN A 446 11.94 -8.14 21.21
CA GLN A 446 11.47 -6.88 21.81
C GLN A 446 12.29 -5.68 21.31
N GLN A 447 13.61 -5.81 21.21
CA GLN A 447 14.45 -4.77 20.64
C GLN A 447 14.18 -4.56 19.16
N LEU A 448 13.97 -5.63 18.40
CA LEU A 448 13.60 -5.54 16.98
C LEU A 448 12.24 -4.84 16.78
N MET A 449 11.25 -5.11 17.64
CA MET A 449 9.97 -4.40 17.62
C MET A 449 10.16 -2.90 17.82
N HIS A 450 11.03 -2.50 18.75
CA HIS A 450 11.42 -1.11 18.97
C HIS A 450 12.08 -0.49 17.73
N GLU A 451 13.05 -1.17 17.12
CA GLU A 451 13.70 -0.69 15.88
C GLU A 451 12.70 -0.54 14.72
N ARG A 452 11.74 -1.47 14.59
CA ARG A 452 10.73 -1.36 13.55
C ARG A 452 9.79 -0.16 13.75
N ILE A 453 9.45 0.19 15.00
CA ILE A 453 8.68 1.40 15.30
C ILE A 453 9.49 2.65 14.93
N THR A 454 10.71 2.78 15.41
CA THR A 454 11.53 3.97 15.16
C THR A 454 11.95 4.13 13.70
N GLU A 455 12.01 3.04 12.96
CA GLU A 455 12.38 3.04 11.55
C GLU A 455 11.18 3.19 10.60
N LEU A 456 10.07 2.48 10.86
CA LEU A 456 9.04 2.21 9.85
C LEU A 456 7.66 2.83 10.16
N THR A 457 7.44 3.49 11.30
CA THR A 457 6.16 4.16 11.59
C THR A 457 5.75 5.10 10.44
N GLY A 458 4.50 5.00 10.02
CA GLY A 458 3.93 5.78 8.92
C GLY A 458 4.21 5.22 7.52
N GLU A 459 4.69 3.97 7.41
CA GLU A 459 4.97 3.31 6.13
C GLU A 459 4.05 2.12 5.85
N SER A 460 2.91 2.06 6.52
CA SER A 460 1.85 1.06 6.32
C SER A 460 2.29 -0.39 6.56
N VAL A 461 3.08 -0.62 7.62
CA VAL A 461 3.55 -1.96 8.00
C VAL A 461 3.07 -2.41 9.39
N ARG A 462 2.70 -1.47 10.27
CA ARG A 462 2.48 -1.72 11.70
C ARG A 462 1.42 -2.76 11.97
N TRP A 463 0.24 -2.69 11.33
CA TRP A 463 -0.83 -3.67 11.51
C TRP A 463 -0.39 -5.11 11.21
N ASN A 464 0.35 -5.27 10.12
CA ASN A 464 0.86 -6.58 9.70
C ASN A 464 1.93 -7.11 10.66
N ASP A 465 2.76 -6.23 11.23
CA ASP A 465 3.71 -6.57 12.27
C ASP A 465 2.99 -7.12 13.52
N LEU A 466 2.00 -6.40 14.02
CA LEU A 466 1.19 -6.82 15.17
C LEU A 466 0.47 -8.15 14.92
N ALA A 467 -0.09 -8.32 13.71
CA ALA A 467 -0.79 -9.54 13.33
C ALA A 467 0.13 -10.78 13.37
N ARG A 468 1.32 -10.71 12.75
CA ARG A 468 2.24 -11.86 12.72
C ARG A 468 2.89 -12.14 14.07
N TRP A 469 3.08 -11.11 14.92
CA TRP A 469 3.56 -11.27 16.30
C TRP A 469 2.49 -11.79 17.25
N GLY A 470 1.24 -11.99 16.76
CA GLY A 470 0.14 -12.61 17.49
C GLY A 470 -0.58 -11.69 18.47
N TYR A 471 -0.48 -10.36 18.32
CA TYR A 471 -1.18 -9.40 19.18
C TYR A 471 -2.70 -9.48 19.06
N PHE A 472 -3.21 -9.91 17.91
CA PHE A 472 -4.64 -9.96 17.62
C PHE A 472 -5.31 -11.30 17.98
N ASP A 473 -4.50 -12.27 18.38
CA ASP A 473 -4.97 -13.63 18.69
C ASP A 473 -4.72 -14.00 20.16
N ASP A 474 -4.05 -13.10 20.95
CA ASP A 474 -3.65 -13.30 22.34
C ASP A 474 -4.18 -12.14 23.23
N ALA A 475 -5.03 -12.48 24.21
CA ALA A 475 -5.65 -11.50 25.09
C ALA A 475 -4.62 -10.74 25.98
N SER A 476 -3.50 -11.39 26.35
CA SER A 476 -2.44 -10.74 27.16
C SER A 476 -1.73 -9.67 26.33
N LYS A 477 -1.34 -10.00 25.09
CA LYS A 477 -0.72 -9.05 24.16
C LYS A 477 -1.69 -7.93 23.77
N LEU A 478 -2.98 -8.23 23.60
CA LEU A 478 -4.00 -7.23 23.35
C LEU A 478 -4.09 -6.19 24.47
N ASN A 479 -3.87 -6.59 25.72
CA ASN A 479 -3.84 -5.64 26.85
C ASN A 479 -2.66 -4.66 26.77
N GLU A 480 -1.54 -5.04 26.17
CA GLU A 480 -0.45 -4.09 25.89
C GLU A 480 -0.91 -3.03 24.89
N LEU A 481 -1.64 -3.42 23.83
CA LEU A 481 -2.17 -2.46 22.86
C LEU A 481 -3.18 -1.50 23.53
N LYS A 482 -4.07 -2.02 24.37
CA LYS A 482 -5.04 -1.19 25.13
C LYS A 482 -4.35 -0.17 26.04
N SER A 483 -3.15 -0.45 26.54
CA SER A 483 -2.39 0.50 27.36
C SER A 483 -1.77 1.64 26.54
N ARG A 484 -1.54 1.43 25.24
CA ARG A 484 -0.99 2.41 24.30
C ARG A 484 -2.08 3.21 23.60
N ASP A 485 -3.18 2.55 23.32
CA ASP A 485 -4.34 3.09 22.62
C ASP A 485 -5.64 2.52 23.19
N THR A 486 -6.45 3.37 23.80
CA THR A 486 -7.73 2.99 24.42
C THR A 486 -8.77 2.51 23.43
N GLU A 487 -8.64 2.84 22.13
CA GLU A 487 -9.55 2.37 21.07
C GLU A 487 -9.48 0.85 20.92
N PHE A 488 -8.35 0.22 21.26
CA PHE A 488 -8.24 -1.24 21.31
C PHE A 488 -9.15 -1.92 22.36
N THR A 489 -9.83 -1.19 23.22
CA THR A 489 -10.93 -1.75 24.04
C THR A 489 -12.08 -2.25 23.19
N ASN A 490 -12.26 -1.72 21.99
CA ASN A 490 -13.25 -2.16 21.01
C ASN A 490 -12.77 -3.35 20.18
N PHE A 491 -11.49 -3.73 20.28
CA PHE A 491 -10.95 -4.86 19.53
C PHE A 491 -11.53 -6.18 20.04
N GLU A 492 -12.18 -6.92 19.17
CA GLU A 492 -12.74 -8.25 19.45
C GLU A 492 -11.91 -9.33 18.74
N ILE A 493 -11.32 -10.24 19.54
CA ILE A 493 -10.58 -11.39 19.00
C ILE A 493 -11.52 -12.26 18.14
N GLY A 494 -11.03 -12.62 16.95
CA GLY A 494 -11.79 -13.38 15.96
C GLY A 494 -12.74 -12.54 15.09
N LYS A 495 -12.71 -11.20 15.24
CA LYS A 495 -13.43 -10.24 14.40
C LYS A 495 -12.49 -9.17 13.85
N SER A 496 -11.98 -8.32 14.74
CA SER A 496 -11.38 -7.03 14.39
C SER A 496 -10.02 -7.12 13.67
N LYS A 497 -9.44 -8.32 13.57
CA LYS A 497 -8.20 -8.55 12.79
C LYS A 497 -8.40 -8.23 11.30
N TYR A 498 -9.56 -8.55 10.77
CA TYR A 498 -9.92 -8.30 9.38
C TYR A 498 -10.99 -7.24 9.25
N MET A 499 -11.07 -6.61 8.08
CA MET A 499 -12.14 -5.68 7.73
C MET A 499 -13.39 -6.45 7.29
N PRO A 500 -14.59 -5.87 7.46
CA PRO A 500 -15.78 -6.43 6.84
C PRO A 500 -15.68 -6.34 5.31
N ILE A 501 -16.17 -7.37 4.62
CA ILE A 501 -16.38 -7.28 3.17
C ILE A 501 -17.43 -6.21 2.91
N PRO A 502 -17.25 -5.32 1.90
CA PRO A 502 -18.24 -4.30 1.60
C PRO A 502 -19.63 -4.89 1.36
N GLN A 503 -20.66 -4.33 1.98
CA GLN A 503 -22.03 -4.86 1.87
C GLN A 503 -22.50 -4.88 0.41
N SER A 504 -22.13 -3.86 -0.38
CA SER A 504 -22.45 -3.80 -1.81
C SER A 504 -21.93 -5.02 -2.59
N GLU A 505 -20.80 -5.60 -2.19
CA GLU A 505 -20.24 -6.78 -2.84
C GLU A 505 -20.98 -8.05 -2.43
N LEU A 506 -21.40 -8.16 -1.16
CA LEU A 506 -22.26 -9.27 -0.69
C LEU A 506 -23.63 -9.25 -1.37
N ASP A 507 -24.20 -8.07 -1.57
CA ASP A 507 -25.50 -7.91 -2.23
C ASP A 507 -25.46 -8.33 -3.71
N ILE A 508 -24.32 -8.10 -4.38
CA ILE A 508 -24.13 -8.46 -5.79
C ILE A 508 -23.72 -9.94 -5.94
N ASN A 509 -22.89 -10.46 -5.04
CA ASN A 509 -22.36 -11.82 -5.12
C ASN A 509 -22.80 -12.67 -3.91
N PRO A 510 -23.85 -13.49 -4.04
CA PRO A 510 -24.39 -14.30 -2.94
C PRO A 510 -23.45 -15.44 -2.48
N ASN A 511 -22.36 -15.70 -3.21
CA ASN A 511 -21.35 -16.70 -2.82
C ASN A 511 -20.28 -16.13 -1.88
N LEU A 512 -20.30 -14.82 -1.61
CA LEU A 512 -19.45 -14.20 -0.61
C LEU A 512 -20.10 -14.34 0.78
N ILE A 513 -19.28 -14.62 1.77
CA ILE A 513 -19.68 -14.74 3.18
C ILE A 513 -18.96 -13.65 3.96
N GLN A 514 -19.70 -12.90 4.76
CA GLN A 514 -19.13 -11.85 5.61
C GLN A 514 -18.11 -12.44 6.61
N ASN A 515 -17.09 -11.65 6.92
CA ASN A 515 -16.14 -12.01 7.95
C ASN A 515 -16.83 -12.21 9.31
N PRO A 516 -16.33 -13.14 10.15
CA PRO A 516 -17.00 -13.52 11.40
C PRO A 516 -17.35 -12.31 12.27
N LYS A 517 -18.55 -12.33 12.84
CA LYS A 517 -19.07 -11.36 13.82
C LYS A 517 -19.35 -9.94 13.25
N TYR A 518 -19.25 -9.76 11.91
CA TYR A 518 -19.73 -8.56 11.24
C TYR A 518 -21.16 -8.72 10.73
#